data_dc03a59a5af029bdfc4b7da52d5b3505
#
_entry.id   dc03a59a5af029bdfc4b7da52d5b3505
#
_cell.length_a   1.000
_cell.length_b   1.000
_cell.length_c   1.000
_cell.angle_alpha   90.00
_cell.angle_beta   90.00
_cell.angle_gamma   90.00
#
_symmetry.space_group_name_H-M   'P 1'
#
loop_
_entity.id
_entity.type
_entity.pdbx_description
1 polymer ?
#
loop_
_entity_poly.entity_id
_entity_poly.type
_entity_poly.pdbx_seq_one_letter_code
_entity_poly.pdbx_strand_id
1 'polypeptide(L)'
;MQRITLTKPDDWHLHLRGGHEMKSVVGMSALQMGRAVIMPNLSPPIRDVSQAIAYRKEIMSALPAETTCNPLMVLYLTDHTTKNEIIEASEAQEVHAVKLYPAGATTNSDSGVTNLLSTYPALEQMQKEGLPLLIHGEVTDSDVDIFDREKVFIDRTLTKLVQDFPGLKIVLEHITTKDAVDFVNECEINIAATITPQQLVTNRNHMLVGGIKPHFYCLPVLKRKLPHQEALIAAATSGSPKFFLGTDSAPHEKHQKEASCGCAGVFSAHAAIELYAEAFDRAGKIDKLEGFASFFGADFYGLERNQEKITLEKTTWRIPESYNFSGSHV
;
A
#
# COMPACT_ATOMS: atom_id res chain seq x y z
N MET A 1 31.57 -9.02 -3.44
CA MET A 1 30.14 -9.17 -3.58
C MET A 1 29.48 -8.69 -2.30
N GLN A 2 28.66 -7.67 -2.35
CA GLN A 2 27.97 -7.18 -1.14
C GLN A 2 26.68 -7.97 -0.95
N ARG A 3 26.51 -8.57 0.23
CA ARG A 3 25.32 -9.32 0.62
C ARG A 3 24.74 -8.75 1.91
N ILE A 4 23.43 -8.74 2.02
CA ILE A 4 22.72 -8.43 3.25
C ILE A 4 21.71 -9.54 3.55
N THR A 5 21.62 -9.93 4.80
CA THR A 5 20.61 -10.88 5.29
C THR A 5 19.68 -10.12 6.22
N LEU A 6 18.38 -10.22 5.98
CA LEU A 6 17.35 -9.58 6.79
C LEU A 6 16.22 -10.56 7.08
N THR A 7 15.43 -10.26 8.08
CA THR A 7 14.17 -10.96 8.34
C THR A 7 13.26 -10.83 7.11
N LYS A 8 12.58 -11.93 6.75
CA LYS A 8 11.65 -11.93 5.60
C LYS A 8 10.65 -10.79 5.76
N PRO A 9 10.55 -9.88 4.78
CA PRO A 9 9.71 -8.68 4.88
C PRO A 9 8.23 -9.00 4.81
N ASP A 10 7.40 -8.02 5.17
CA ASP A 10 5.95 -8.01 4.96
C ASP A 10 5.57 -6.87 4.03
N ASP A 11 4.58 -7.11 3.17
CA ASP A 11 3.99 -6.08 2.31
C ASP A 11 2.69 -5.56 2.91
N TRP A 12 2.70 -4.33 3.43
CA TRP A 12 1.54 -3.75 4.10
C TRP A 12 0.54 -3.08 3.15
N HIS A 13 0.74 -3.22 1.83
CA HIS A 13 -0.20 -2.73 0.82
C HIS A 13 -0.01 -3.43 -0.54
N LEU A 14 -0.87 -4.36 -0.89
CA LEU A 14 -0.74 -5.16 -2.10
C LEU A 14 -2.07 -5.34 -2.84
N HIS A 15 -2.08 -5.09 -4.16
CA HIS A 15 -3.20 -5.42 -5.05
C HIS A 15 -2.92 -6.71 -5.82
N LEU A 16 -3.74 -7.73 -5.60
CA LEU A 16 -3.62 -9.01 -6.31
C LEU A 16 -4.60 -9.18 -7.49
N ARG A 17 -5.66 -8.35 -7.53
CA ARG A 17 -6.79 -8.54 -8.45
C ARG A 17 -7.56 -9.83 -8.13
N GLY A 18 -8.30 -10.41 -9.07
CA GLY A 18 -9.04 -11.66 -8.92
C GLY A 18 -8.74 -12.66 -10.03
N GLY A 19 -9.19 -13.89 -9.89
CA GLY A 19 -9.19 -14.90 -10.93
C GLY A 19 -7.83 -15.18 -11.55
N HIS A 20 -7.77 -15.16 -12.88
CA HIS A 20 -6.53 -15.45 -13.62
C HIS A 20 -5.45 -14.37 -13.46
N GLU A 21 -5.83 -13.12 -13.29
CA GLU A 21 -4.89 -12.02 -13.04
C GLU A 21 -4.11 -12.26 -11.75
N MET A 22 -4.81 -12.57 -10.67
CA MET A 22 -4.23 -12.86 -9.36
C MET A 22 -3.25 -14.05 -9.44
N LYS A 23 -3.63 -15.13 -10.13
CA LYS A 23 -2.76 -16.32 -10.32
C LYS A 23 -1.44 -15.99 -11.02
N SER A 24 -1.44 -14.97 -11.88
CA SER A 24 -0.25 -14.57 -12.63
C SER A 24 0.78 -13.81 -11.77
N VAL A 25 0.36 -13.14 -10.70
CA VAL A 25 1.23 -12.22 -9.95
C VAL A 25 1.46 -12.62 -8.49
N VAL A 26 0.56 -13.39 -7.89
CA VAL A 26 0.62 -13.74 -6.46
C VAL A 26 1.94 -14.41 -6.07
N GLY A 27 2.50 -15.27 -6.94
CA GLY A 27 3.76 -15.95 -6.70
C GLY A 27 4.95 -15.00 -6.55
N MET A 28 4.96 -13.89 -7.28
CA MET A 28 6.07 -12.92 -7.23
C MET A 28 6.14 -12.22 -5.86
N SER A 29 4.99 -11.81 -5.32
CA SER A 29 4.91 -11.27 -3.95
C SER A 29 5.19 -12.33 -2.90
N ALA A 30 4.62 -13.51 -3.04
CA ALA A 30 4.72 -14.59 -2.06
C ALA A 30 6.15 -15.14 -1.89
N LEU A 31 6.98 -15.09 -2.93
CA LEU A 31 8.39 -15.46 -2.87
C LEU A 31 9.22 -14.52 -2.00
N GLN A 32 8.87 -13.24 -1.99
CA GLN A 32 9.64 -12.20 -1.29
C GLN A 32 9.09 -11.92 0.12
N MET A 33 7.76 -12.01 0.32
CA MET A 33 7.07 -11.53 1.51
C MET A 33 6.59 -12.69 2.39
N GLY A 34 6.67 -12.51 3.71
CA GLY A 34 6.10 -13.44 4.69
C GLY A 34 4.59 -13.26 4.86
N ARG A 35 4.13 -12.01 4.76
CA ARG A 35 2.71 -11.60 4.80
C ARG A 35 2.46 -10.51 3.81
N ALA A 36 1.19 -10.36 3.39
CA ALA A 36 0.76 -9.22 2.59
C ALA A 36 -0.63 -8.75 3.01
N VAL A 37 -0.81 -7.45 3.22
CA VAL A 37 -2.11 -6.79 3.43
C VAL A 37 -2.77 -6.60 2.07
N ILE A 38 -3.87 -7.32 1.86
CA ILE A 38 -4.52 -7.43 0.55
C ILE A 38 -5.61 -6.39 0.41
N MET A 39 -5.45 -5.48 -0.56
CA MET A 39 -6.40 -4.41 -0.82
C MET A 39 -7.74 -4.93 -1.33
N PRO A 40 -8.87 -4.38 -0.82
CA PRO A 40 -10.21 -4.92 -1.04
C PRO A 40 -10.92 -4.38 -2.28
N ASN A 41 -10.31 -3.50 -3.10
CA ASN A 41 -10.92 -2.80 -4.22
C ASN A 41 -11.03 -3.66 -5.50
N LEU A 42 -11.67 -4.81 -5.36
CA LEU A 42 -12.09 -5.64 -6.48
C LEU A 42 -13.38 -5.09 -7.13
N SER A 43 -13.89 -5.76 -8.13
CA SER A 43 -15.20 -5.50 -8.73
C SER A 43 -16.04 -6.78 -8.71
N PRO A 44 -17.01 -6.92 -7.76
CA PRO A 44 -17.35 -6.01 -6.66
C PRO A 44 -16.30 -5.96 -5.55
N PRO A 45 -16.27 -4.88 -4.72
CA PRO A 45 -15.32 -4.77 -3.60
C PRO A 45 -15.64 -5.74 -2.46
N ILE A 46 -14.61 -6.07 -1.67
CA ILE A 46 -14.72 -6.93 -0.49
C ILE A 46 -15.20 -6.10 0.70
N ARG A 47 -16.44 -6.25 1.13
CA ARG A 47 -17.08 -5.40 2.14
C ARG A 47 -17.39 -6.11 3.47
N ASP A 48 -17.42 -7.42 3.47
CA ASP A 48 -17.77 -8.23 4.65
C ASP A 48 -16.80 -9.39 4.86
N VAL A 49 -16.89 -10.00 6.05
CA VAL A 49 -16.02 -11.10 6.47
C VAL A 49 -16.15 -12.32 5.57
N SER A 50 -17.37 -12.63 5.11
CA SER A 50 -17.59 -13.81 4.27
C SER A 50 -16.89 -13.68 2.92
N GLN A 51 -16.93 -12.49 2.31
CA GLN A 51 -16.23 -12.16 1.08
C GLN A 51 -14.71 -12.18 1.29
N ALA A 52 -14.23 -11.65 2.42
CA ALA A 52 -12.81 -11.65 2.77
C ALA A 52 -12.26 -13.08 2.90
N ILE A 53 -12.98 -13.97 3.59
CA ILE A 53 -12.62 -15.38 3.73
C ILE A 53 -12.63 -16.09 2.36
N ALA A 54 -13.63 -15.84 1.53
CA ALA A 54 -13.71 -16.41 0.19
C ALA A 54 -12.54 -15.98 -0.68
N TYR A 55 -12.22 -14.69 -0.69
CA TYR A 55 -11.09 -14.15 -1.45
C TYR A 55 -9.74 -14.66 -0.92
N ARG A 56 -9.57 -14.73 0.41
CA ARG A 56 -8.39 -15.35 1.02
C ARG A 56 -8.20 -16.80 0.57
N LYS A 57 -9.29 -17.58 0.55
CA LYS A 57 -9.25 -18.98 0.07
C LYS A 57 -8.81 -19.08 -1.40
N GLU A 58 -9.28 -18.15 -2.23
CA GLU A 58 -8.86 -18.07 -3.64
C GLU A 58 -7.35 -17.79 -3.75
N ILE A 59 -6.85 -16.78 -3.01
CA ILE A 59 -5.42 -16.44 -2.94
C ILE A 59 -4.60 -17.65 -2.48
N MET A 60 -4.97 -18.27 -1.36
CA MET A 60 -4.26 -19.42 -0.80
C MET A 60 -4.17 -20.59 -1.78
N SER A 61 -5.23 -20.80 -2.59
CA SER A 61 -5.23 -21.85 -3.61
C SER A 61 -4.34 -21.58 -4.82
N ALA A 62 -3.94 -20.32 -5.01
CA ALA A 62 -3.10 -19.88 -6.11
C ALA A 62 -1.63 -19.66 -5.70
N LEU A 63 -1.32 -19.74 -4.41
CA LEU A 63 0.06 -19.61 -3.92
C LEU A 63 0.90 -20.79 -4.42
N PRO A 64 2.16 -20.56 -4.82
CA PRO A 64 3.11 -21.64 -5.07
C PRO A 64 3.31 -22.50 -3.82
N ALA A 65 3.46 -23.81 -4.00
CA ALA A 65 3.56 -24.78 -2.91
C ALA A 65 4.75 -24.52 -1.94
N GLU A 66 5.79 -23.89 -2.45
CA GLU A 66 7.01 -23.58 -1.70
C GLU A 66 6.93 -22.29 -0.88
N THR A 67 5.82 -21.54 -0.97
CA THR A 67 5.69 -20.24 -0.28
C THR A 67 4.91 -20.35 1.02
N THR A 68 5.32 -19.54 2.00
CA THR A 68 4.69 -19.43 3.32
C THR A 68 3.95 -18.09 3.50
N CYS A 69 3.72 -17.35 2.42
CA CYS A 69 3.08 -16.04 2.48
C CYS A 69 1.65 -16.14 3.04
N ASN A 70 1.37 -15.32 4.06
CA ASN A 70 0.06 -15.26 4.69
C ASN A 70 -0.68 -13.98 4.26
N PRO A 71 -1.79 -14.08 3.48
CA PRO A 71 -2.60 -12.92 3.13
C PRO A 71 -3.42 -12.45 4.33
N LEU A 72 -3.25 -11.17 4.67
CA LEU A 72 -3.98 -10.43 5.70
C LEU A 72 -5.10 -9.64 4.99
N MET A 73 -6.36 -10.01 5.26
CA MET A 73 -7.48 -9.45 4.52
C MET A 73 -7.91 -8.10 5.08
N VAL A 74 -8.47 -7.27 4.20
CA VAL A 74 -8.97 -5.93 4.50
C VAL A 74 -10.39 -5.79 3.97
N LEU A 75 -11.27 -5.12 4.73
CA LEU A 75 -12.60 -4.77 4.27
C LEU A 75 -12.62 -3.38 3.63
N TYR A 76 -13.49 -3.21 2.66
CA TYR A 76 -13.72 -1.95 1.96
C TYR A 76 -14.73 -1.10 2.74
N LEU A 77 -14.32 0.07 3.24
CA LEU A 77 -15.21 1.01 3.92
C LEU A 77 -16.12 1.73 2.92
N THR A 78 -17.42 1.78 3.22
CA THR A 78 -18.43 2.51 2.46
C THR A 78 -19.24 3.43 3.36
N ASP A 79 -20.03 4.33 2.79
CA ASP A 79 -20.97 5.18 3.55
C ASP A 79 -22.02 4.38 4.34
N HIS A 80 -22.17 3.09 4.06
CA HIS A 80 -23.16 2.20 4.66
C HIS A 80 -22.58 1.17 5.63
N THR A 81 -21.26 1.17 5.82
CA THR A 81 -20.58 0.23 6.74
C THR A 81 -21.09 0.45 8.17
N THR A 82 -21.59 -0.61 8.78
CA THR A 82 -22.23 -0.59 10.10
C THR A 82 -21.28 -0.94 11.23
N LYS A 83 -21.65 -0.59 12.49
CA LYS A 83 -20.91 -1.02 13.69
C LYS A 83 -20.83 -2.55 13.80
N ASN A 84 -21.90 -3.25 13.43
CA ASN A 84 -21.92 -4.72 13.52
C ASN A 84 -20.93 -5.37 12.55
N GLU A 85 -20.84 -4.88 11.33
CA GLU A 85 -19.82 -5.36 10.35
C GLU A 85 -18.40 -5.13 10.88
N ILE A 86 -18.15 -4.04 11.61
CA ILE A 86 -16.84 -3.80 12.25
C ILE A 86 -16.59 -4.77 13.42
N ILE A 87 -17.59 -5.08 14.24
CA ILE A 87 -17.47 -6.09 15.29
C ILE A 87 -17.16 -7.45 14.68
N GLU A 88 -17.94 -7.89 13.69
CA GLU A 88 -17.68 -9.14 12.97
C GLU A 88 -16.27 -9.18 12.35
N ALA A 89 -15.82 -8.06 11.78
CA ALA A 89 -14.48 -7.93 11.22
C ALA A 89 -13.39 -8.09 12.29
N SER A 90 -13.58 -7.50 13.48
CA SER A 90 -12.60 -7.58 14.57
C SER A 90 -12.50 -8.97 15.20
N GLU A 91 -13.57 -9.76 15.15
CA GLU A 91 -13.63 -11.14 15.66
C GLU A 91 -13.05 -12.16 14.63
N ALA A 92 -12.99 -11.79 13.36
CA ALA A 92 -12.49 -12.65 12.28
C ALA A 92 -10.96 -12.66 12.23
N GLN A 93 -10.34 -13.83 12.36
CA GLN A 93 -8.88 -14.00 12.35
C GLN A 93 -8.22 -13.58 11.02
N GLU A 94 -8.98 -13.58 9.93
CA GLU A 94 -8.49 -13.25 8.59
C GLU A 94 -8.48 -11.76 8.31
N VAL A 95 -9.31 -10.95 9.01
CA VAL A 95 -9.45 -9.51 8.77
C VAL A 95 -8.54 -8.73 9.72
N HIS A 96 -7.72 -7.85 9.15
CA HIS A 96 -6.69 -7.13 9.92
C HIS A 96 -6.83 -5.61 9.86
N ALA A 97 -7.69 -5.09 8.98
CA ALA A 97 -7.91 -3.66 8.82
C ALA A 97 -9.18 -3.37 7.99
N VAL A 98 -9.54 -2.09 7.93
CA VAL A 98 -10.56 -1.58 7.02
C VAL A 98 -9.96 -0.47 6.18
N LYS A 99 -10.22 -0.45 4.85
CA LYS A 99 -9.66 0.51 3.90
C LYS A 99 -10.68 1.56 3.49
N LEU A 100 -10.32 2.80 3.67
CA LEU A 100 -11.02 3.98 3.17
C LEU A 100 -10.44 4.40 1.81
N TYR A 101 -11.31 4.44 0.79
CA TYR A 101 -11.09 5.13 -0.46
C TYR A 101 -12.08 6.30 -0.54
N PRO A 102 -11.64 7.54 -0.78
CA PRO A 102 -12.57 8.57 -1.25
C PRO A 102 -13.16 8.15 -2.60
N ALA A 103 -14.47 8.31 -2.78
CA ALA A 103 -15.15 7.88 -4.00
C ALA A 103 -14.53 8.53 -5.25
N GLY A 104 -14.17 7.72 -6.25
CA GLY A 104 -13.54 8.16 -7.49
C GLY A 104 -12.05 8.55 -7.39
N ALA A 105 -11.39 8.30 -6.25
CA ALA A 105 -9.98 8.69 -6.08
C ALA A 105 -9.01 7.83 -6.91
N THR A 106 -9.29 6.54 -7.09
CA THR A 106 -8.41 5.60 -7.78
C THR A 106 -9.20 4.46 -8.42
N THR A 107 -8.52 3.47 -8.97
CA THR A 107 -9.12 2.29 -9.62
C THR A 107 -10.10 1.58 -8.68
N ASN A 108 -11.32 1.27 -9.17
CA ASN A 108 -12.39 0.59 -8.43
C ASN A 108 -12.76 1.29 -7.10
N SER A 109 -12.71 2.62 -7.06
CA SER A 109 -13.09 3.41 -5.89
C SER A 109 -14.46 4.09 -5.98
N ASP A 110 -15.26 3.77 -6.99
CA ASP A 110 -16.60 4.38 -7.18
C ASP A 110 -17.55 4.08 -6.01
N SER A 111 -17.40 2.92 -5.35
CA SER A 111 -18.15 2.55 -4.15
C SER A 111 -17.55 3.13 -2.86
N GLY A 112 -16.53 3.97 -2.95
CA GLY A 112 -15.83 4.56 -1.82
C GLY A 112 -16.68 5.52 -1.00
N VAL A 113 -16.04 6.11 0.01
CA VAL A 113 -16.68 7.06 0.91
C VAL A 113 -16.95 8.38 0.19
N THR A 114 -18.22 8.79 0.14
CA THR A 114 -18.65 10.09 -0.40
C THR A 114 -18.84 11.13 0.70
N ASN A 115 -19.21 10.66 1.91
CA ASN A 115 -19.40 11.50 3.08
C ASN A 115 -18.73 10.87 4.31
N LEU A 116 -17.59 11.40 4.73
CA LEU A 116 -16.86 10.85 5.86
C LEU A 116 -17.69 10.80 7.16
N LEU A 117 -18.60 11.75 7.37
CA LEU A 117 -19.44 11.76 8.58
C LEU A 117 -20.38 10.55 8.67
N SER A 118 -20.80 9.98 7.53
CA SER A 118 -21.62 8.76 7.53
C SER A 118 -20.86 7.55 8.08
N THR A 119 -19.53 7.55 7.98
CA THR A 119 -18.69 6.44 8.48
C THR A 119 -18.31 6.57 9.96
N TYR A 120 -18.59 7.70 10.62
CA TYR A 120 -18.20 7.93 12.02
C TYR A 120 -18.64 6.84 13.00
N PRO A 121 -19.87 6.28 12.89
CA PRO A 121 -20.26 5.15 13.75
C PRO A 121 -19.34 3.91 13.57
N ALA A 122 -18.92 3.62 12.33
CA ALA A 122 -17.98 2.53 12.05
C ALA A 122 -16.58 2.85 12.59
N LEU A 123 -16.09 4.08 12.39
CA LEU A 123 -14.77 4.51 12.88
C LEU A 123 -14.69 4.50 14.41
N GLU A 124 -15.75 4.92 15.08
CA GLU A 124 -15.85 4.82 16.55
C GLU A 124 -15.73 3.35 17.01
N GLN A 125 -16.39 2.43 16.30
CA GLN A 125 -16.30 1.01 16.61
C GLN A 125 -14.91 0.45 16.30
N MET A 126 -14.30 0.82 15.18
CA MET A 126 -12.92 0.43 14.86
C MET A 126 -11.94 0.86 15.95
N GLN A 127 -12.08 2.09 16.47
CA GLN A 127 -11.27 2.58 17.58
C GLN A 127 -11.45 1.72 18.85
N LYS A 128 -12.66 1.28 19.16
CA LYS A 128 -12.97 0.42 20.32
C LYS A 128 -12.37 -0.96 20.19
N GLU A 129 -12.46 -1.55 18.99
CA GLU A 129 -11.94 -2.89 18.70
C GLU A 129 -10.43 -2.89 18.43
N GLY A 130 -9.80 -1.73 18.26
CA GLY A 130 -8.40 -1.63 17.88
C GLY A 130 -8.12 -2.02 16.43
N LEU A 131 -9.14 -2.06 15.58
CA LEU A 131 -9.03 -2.41 14.16
C LEU A 131 -8.50 -1.21 13.36
N PRO A 132 -7.34 -1.31 12.66
CA PRO A 132 -6.74 -0.19 11.96
C PRO A 132 -7.56 0.30 10.76
N LEU A 133 -7.51 1.63 10.53
CA LEU A 133 -8.01 2.29 9.33
C LEU A 133 -6.85 2.57 8.37
N LEU A 134 -6.95 2.05 7.15
CA LEU A 134 -6.00 2.31 6.05
C LEU A 134 -6.62 3.34 5.12
N ILE A 135 -5.88 4.39 4.77
CA ILE A 135 -6.45 5.54 4.04
C ILE A 135 -5.70 5.79 2.73
N HIS A 136 -6.44 5.82 1.60
CA HIS A 136 -6.00 6.48 0.39
C HIS A 136 -6.23 7.98 0.58
N GLY A 137 -5.16 8.74 0.77
CA GLY A 137 -5.21 10.12 1.26
C GLY A 137 -5.27 11.17 0.14
N GLU A 138 -6.31 11.19 -0.70
CA GLU A 138 -6.51 12.22 -1.72
C GLU A 138 -7.94 12.78 -1.69
N VAL A 139 -8.06 14.09 -1.94
CA VAL A 139 -9.36 14.68 -2.29
C VAL A 139 -9.68 14.42 -3.76
N THR A 140 -10.98 14.43 -4.12
CA THR A 140 -11.46 14.17 -5.48
C THR A 140 -12.05 15.40 -6.15
N ASP A 141 -11.94 16.56 -5.52
CA ASP A 141 -12.41 17.83 -6.04
C ASP A 141 -11.73 18.15 -7.41
N SER A 142 -12.51 18.49 -8.43
CA SER A 142 -12.02 18.73 -9.78
C SER A 142 -11.18 20.00 -9.94
N ASP A 143 -11.32 20.95 -9.03
CA ASP A 143 -10.57 22.20 -8.96
C ASP A 143 -9.26 22.12 -8.19
N VAL A 144 -8.99 20.99 -7.53
CA VAL A 144 -7.72 20.74 -6.84
C VAL A 144 -6.73 20.07 -7.80
N ASP A 145 -5.56 20.70 -7.98
CA ASP A 145 -4.46 20.13 -8.75
C ASP A 145 -4.09 18.74 -8.26
N ILE A 146 -3.90 17.80 -9.19
CA ILE A 146 -3.60 16.39 -8.89
C ILE A 146 -2.33 16.23 -8.04
N PHE A 147 -1.39 17.17 -8.10
CA PHE A 147 -0.19 17.17 -7.27
C PHE A 147 -0.41 17.66 -5.85
N ASP A 148 -1.53 18.34 -5.57
CA ASP A 148 -1.85 18.92 -4.26
C ASP A 148 -2.92 18.13 -3.49
N ARG A 149 -3.57 17.14 -4.11
CA ARG A 149 -4.69 16.38 -3.56
C ARG A 149 -4.39 15.74 -2.20
N GLU A 150 -3.19 15.17 -2.03
CA GLU A 150 -2.77 14.55 -0.75
C GLU A 150 -2.65 15.61 0.36
N LYS A 151 -1.98 16.73 0.08
CA LYS A 151 -1.87 17.83 1.04
C LYS A 151 -3.24 18.39 1.46
N VAL A 152 -4.11 18.62 0.47
CA VAL A 152 -5.46 19.13 0.72
C VAL A 152 -6.28 18.13 1.54
N PHE A 153 -6.13 16.83 1.31
CA PHE A 153 -6.77 15.79 2.12
C PHE A 153 -6.30 15.82 3.58
N ILE A 154 -5.00 15.96 3.80
CA ILE A 154 -4.43 16.09 5.15
C ILE A 154 -5.04 17.29 5.87
N ASP A 155 -5.03 18.45 5.22
CA ASP A 155 -5.47 19.71 5.81
C ASP A 155 -6.99 19.71 6.11
N ARG A 156 -7.82 19.23 5.18
CA ARG A 156 -9.29 19.31 5.28
C ARG A 156 -9.93 18.14 6.01
N THR A 157 -9.32 16.96 5.92
CA THR A 157 -9.97 15.68 6.30
C THR A 157 -9.21 14.95 7.38
N LEU A 158 -7.93 14.63 7.15
CA LEU A 158 -7.17 13.74 8.02
C LEU A 158 -6.89 14.38 9.38
N THR A 159 -6.55 15.66 9.40
CA THR A 159 -6.30 16.41 10.66
C THR A 159 -7.52 16.34 11.58
N LYS A 160 -8.71 16.57 11.03
CA LYS A 160 -9.95 16.47 11.82
C LYS A 160 -10.24 15.03 12.25
N LEU A 161 -10.04 14.06 11.37
CA LEU A 161 -10.27 12.65 11.66
C LEU A 161 -9.44 12.17 12.86
N VAL A 162 -8.15 12.52 12.88
CA VAL A 162 -7.24 12.17 13.99
C VAL A 162 -7.67 12.84 15.30
N GLN A 163 -8.17 14.09 15.25
CA GLN A 163 -8.69 14.79 16.42
C GLN A 163 -9.99 14.15 16.95
N ASP A 164 -10.91 13.75 16.04
CA ASP A 164 -12.20 13.16 16.42
C ASP A 164 -12.02 11.72 16.95
N PHE A 165 -10.98 10.98 16.50
CA PHE A 165 -10.70 9.60 16.89
C PHE A 165 -9.26 9.41 17.36
N PRO A 166 -8.87 9.98 18.51
CA PRO A 166 -7.46 10.00 18.96
C PRO A 166 -6.88 8.62 19.27
N GLY A 167 -7.71 7.62 19.53
CA GLY A 167 -7.25 6.24 19.79
C GLY A 167 -7.28 5.33 18.56
N LEU A 168 -7.80 5.81 17.41
CA LEU A 168 -7.87 5.00 16.20
C LEU A 168 -6.47 4.82 15.61
N LYS A 169 -6.11 3.56 15.33
CA LYS A 169 -4.88 3.30 14.55
C LYS A 169 -5.13 3.65 13.08
N ILE A 170 -4.29 4.50 12.51
CA ILE A 170 -4.42 4.95 11.12
C ILE A 170 -3.11 4.72 10.36
N VAL A 171 -3.20 4.15 9.18
CA VAL A 171 -2.11 4.12 8.21
C VAL A 171 -2.48 5.02 7.03
N LEU A 172 -1.76 6.14 6.86
CA LEU A 172 -1.80 6.93 5.64
C LEU A 172 -0.96 6.21 4.59
N GLU A 173 -1.62 5.61 3.61
CA GLU A 173 -0.96 4.69 2.70
C GLU A 173 -0.30 5.40 1.51
N HIS A 174 0.81 4.80 1.00
CA HIS A 174 1.54 5.20 -0.21
C HIS A 174 1.75 6.73 -0.31
N ILE A 175 2.19 7.34 0.80
CA ILE A 175 2.37 8.79 0.88
C ILE A 175 3.35 9.31 -0.17
N THR A 176 3.09 10.51 -0.71
CA THR A 176 3.87 11.08 -1.82
C THR A 176 4.48 12.44 -1.53
N THR A 177 4.11 13.10 -0.43
CA THR A 177 4.51 14.48 -0.14
C THR A 177 5.33 14.61 1.14
N LYS A 178 6.10 15.70 1.20
CA LYS A 178 6.73 16.14 2.44
C LYS A 178 5.68 16.48 3.50
N ASP A 179 4.55 17.04 3.08
CA ASP A 179 3.44 17.40 3.98
C ASP A 179 2.91 16.16 4.72
N ALA A 180 2.79 15.01 4.04
CA ALA A 180 2.40 13.74 4.66
C ALA A 180 3.48 13.23 5.64
N VAL A 181 4.75 13.34 5.28
CA VAL A 181 5.87 12.97 6.17
C VAL A 181 5.85 13.82 7.44
N ASP A 182 5.71 15.14 7.31
CA ASP A 182 5.67 16.07 8.45
C ASP A 182 4.46 15.74 9.34
N PHE A 183 3.27 15.59 8.76
CA PHE A 183 2.04 15.23 9.48
C PHE A 183 2.20 13.94 10.31
N VAL A 184 2.70 12.86 9.71
CA VAL A 184 2.89 11.58 10.41
C VAL A 184 3.93 11.71 11.53
N ASN A 185 5.00 12.48 11.31
CA ASN A 185 6.01 12.71 12.34
C ASN A 185 5.44 13.48 13.57
N GLU A 186 4.54 14.42 13.34
CA GLU A 186 3.92 15.27 14.37
C GLU A 186 2.80 14.54 15.15
N CYS A 187 2.20 13.50 14.56
CA CYS A 187 1.14 12.70 15.20
C CYS A 187 1.68 11.76 16.29
N GLU A 188 0.76 11.19 17.08
CA GLU A 188 1.08 10.12 18.04
C GLU A 188 1.46 8.80 17.36
N ILE A 189 1.88 7.81 18.14
CA ILE A 189 2.42 6.53 17.64
C ILE A 189 1.36 5.65 16.93
N ASN A 190 0.08 5.91 17.15
CA ASN A 190 -1.01 5.21 16.47
C ASN A 190 -1.25 5.67 15.03
N ILE A 191 -0.48 6.65 14.54
CA ILE A 191 -0.53 7.14 13.16
C ILE A 191 0.78 6.76 12.47
N ALA A 192 0.67 6.04 11.37
CA ALA A 192 1.81 5.58 10.57
C ALA A 192 1.56 5.79 9.07
N ALA A 193 2.55 5.50 8.24
CA ALA A 193 2.42 5.58 6.80
C ALA A 193 3.18 4.47 6.07
N THR A 194 2.67 4.05 4.91
CA THR A 194 3.42 3.23 3.96
C THR A 194 4.09 4.10 2.90
N ILE A 195 5.27 3.69 2.46
CA ILE A 195 6.02 4.32 1.38
C ILE A 195 6.36 3.25 0.35
N THR A 196 6.04 3.52 -0.93
CA THR A 196 6.21 2.57 -2.02
C THR A 196 7.59 2.64 -2.66
N PRO A 197 8.07 1.56 -3.32
CA PRO A 197 9.38 1.58 -3.96
C PRO A 197 9.43 2.57 -5.12
N GLN A 198 8.34 2.68 -5.92
CA GLN A 198 8.29 3.61 -7.05
C GLN A 198 8.46 5.07 -6.63
N GLN A 199 7.93 5.47 -5.47
CA GLN A 199 8.09 6.83 -4.95
C GLN A 199 9.51 7.12 -4.45
N LEU A 200 10.24 6.10 -4.00
CA LEU A 200 11.63 6.24 -3.58
C LEU A 200 12.59 6.31 -4.76
N VAL A 201 12.40 5.47 -5.80
CA VAL A 201 13.37 5.37 -6.92
C VAL A 201 13.01 6.25 -8.12
N THR A 202 11.76 6.72 -8.23
CA THR A 202 11.28 7.55 -9.35
C THR A 202 10.58 8.83 -8.87
N ASN A 203 10.34 9.76 -9.80
CA ASN A 203 9.58 10.98 -9.56
C ASN A 203 8.85 11.41 -10.86
N ARG A 204 8.07 12.47 -10.83
CA ARG A 204 7.27 12.93 -11.97
C ARG A 204 8.06 13.16 -13.27
N ASN A 205 9.36 13.46 -13.19
CA ASN A 205 10.18 13.62 -14.40
C ASN A 205 10.35 12.30 -15.15
N HIS A 206 10.43 11.16 -14.42
CA HIS A 206 10.49 9.83 -15.05
C HIS A 206 9.22 9.53 -15.85
N MET A 207 8.07 10.03 -15.39
CA MET A 207 6.79 9.85 -16.07
C MET A 207 6.60 10.80 -17.27
N LEU A 208 7.09 12.04 -17.18
CA LEU A 208 6.68 13.13 -18.10
C LEU A 208 7.79 13.62 -19.04
N VAL A 209 9.08 13.45 -18.72
CA VAL A 209 10.17 13.98 -19.53
C VAL A 209 10.53 13.00 -20.65
N GLY A 210 10.59 13.53 -21.88
CA GLY A 210 10.89 12.74 -23.07
C GLY A 210 9.70 11.92 -23.59
N GLY A 211 8.49 12.36 -23.29
CA GLY A 211 7.23 11.70 -23.62
C GLY A 211 6.54 11.11 -22.39
N ILE A 212 5.22 10.90 -22.50
CA ILE A 212 4.43 10.31 -21.43
C ILE A 212 4.77 8.82 -21.31
N LYS A 213 5.09 8.39 -20.09
CA LYS A 213 5.40 7.01 -19.77
C LYS A 213 4.34 6.47 -18.80
N PRO A 214 3.25 5.90 -19.31
CA PRO A 214 2.09 5.52 -18.49
C PRO A 214 2.38 4.43 -17.46
N HIS A 215 3.44 3.63 -17.66
CA HIS A 215 3.84 2.60 -16.69
C HIS A 215 4.29 3.17 -15.33
N PHE A 216 4.66 4.47 -15.26
CA PHE A 216 4.93 5.19 -14.00
C PHE A 216 3.70 5.87 -13.39
N TYR A 217 2.55 5.82 -14.07
CA TYR A 217 1.34 6.44 -13.56
C TYR A 217 0.71 5.62 -12.44
N CYS A 218 0.60 6.23 -11.26
CA CYS A 218 -0.06 5.72 -10.06
C CYS A 218 -0.83 6.86 -9.38
N LEU A 219 -1.69 6.53 -8.44
CA LEU A 219 -2.38 7.49 -7.57
C LEU A 219 -2.17 7.11 -6.09
N PRO A 220 -1.74 8.07 -5.27
CA PRO A 220 -1.39 9.45 -5.59
C PRO A 220 -0.23 9.52 -6.58
N VAL A 221 -0.29 10.53 -7.46
CA VAL A 221 0.68 10.67 -8.55
C VAL A 221 2.09 10.98 -8.04
N LEU A 222 3.11 10.45 -8.73
CA LEU A 222 4.51 10.74 -8.44
C LEU A 222 4.78 12.25 -8.38
N LYS A 223 5.39 12.71 -7.31
CA LYS A 223 5.67 14.13 -7.07
C LYS A 223 7.06 14.53 -7.62
N ARG A 224 7.40 15.79 -7.48
CA ARG A 224 8.73 16.32 -7.81
C ARG A 224 9.81 15.82 -6.84
N LYS A 225 11.06 15.82 -7.30
CA LYS A 225 12.19 15.38 -6.48
C LYS A 225 12.29 16.19 -5.19
N LEU A 226 12.39 17.50 -5.31
CA LEU A 226 12.44 18.44 -4.18
C LEU A 226 11.10 19.16 -4.01
N PRO A 227 10.52 19.23 -2.79
CA PRO A 227 11.05 18.62 -1.55
C PRO A 227 10.54 17.20 -1.29
N HIS A 228 9.63 16.67 -2.13
CA HIS A 228 8.78 15.53 -1.79
C HIS A 228 9.54 14.20 -1.79
N GLN A 229 10.12 13.77 -2.93
CA GLN A 229 10.83 12.48 -2.98
C GLN A 229 11.98 12.42 -1.96
N GLU A 230 12.71 13.50 -1.77
CA GLU A 230 13.80 13.53 -0.77
C GLU A 230 13.28 13.41 0.66
N ALA A 231 12.11 13.98 0.97
CA ALA A 231 11.47 13.80 2.27
C ALA A 231 11.03 12.34 2.49
N LEU A 232 10.47 11.67 1.47
CA LEU A 232 10.12 10.26 1.54
C LEU A 232 11.33 9.36 1.77
N ILE A 233 12.43 9.60 1.03
CA ILE A 233 13.69 8.86 1.22
C ILE A 233 14.21 9.07 2.65
N ALA A 234 14.22 10.30 3.15
CA ALA A 234 14.66 10.61 4.50
C ALA A 234 13.77 9.90 5.55
N ALA A 235 12.44 9.90 5.37
CA ALA A 235 11.49 9.23 6.26
C ALA A 235 11.69 7.70 6.27
N ALA A 236 11.71 7.05 5.10
CA ALA A 236 11.90 5.61 4.98
C ALA A 236 13.22 5.14 5.63
N THR A 237 14.29 5.91 5.45
CA THR A 237 15.63 5.57 5.93
C THR A 237 15.97 6.11 7.32
N SER A 238 15.03 6.78 7.99
CA SER A 238 15.23 7.40 9.32
C SER A 238 15.40 6.37 10.46
N GLY A 239 14.78 5.19 10.31
CA GLY A 239 14.62 4.23 11.39
C GLY A 239 13.42 4.51 12.29
N SER A 240 12.58 5.48 11.95
CA SER A 240 11.31 5.75 12.65
C SER A 240 10.32 4.61 12.45
N PRO A 241 9.69 4.07 13.52
CA PRO A 241 8.71 2.99 13.40
C PRO A 241 7.39 3.43 12.77
N LYS A 242 7.21 4.71 12.50
CA LYS A 242 6.01 5.25 11.85
C LYS A 242 5.97 5.07 10.34
N PHE A 243 7.09 4.69 9.71
CA PHE A 243 7.17 4.48 8.26
C PHE A 243 7.60 3.06 7.97
N PHE A 244 6.84 2.37 7.12
CA PHE A 244 7.13 0.99 6.75
C PHE A 244 6.76 0.67 5.30
N LEU A 245 7.20 -0.49 4.84
CA LEU A 245 7.03 -0.98 3.49
C LEU A 245 5.54 -1.20 3.16
N GLY A 246 5.11 -0.69 2.03
CA GLY A 246 3.85 -1.07 1.37
C GLY A 246 4.06 -0.84 -0.12
N THR A 247 4.05 -1.92 -0.91
CA THR A 247 4.49 -1.82 -2.31
C THR A 247 3.52 -1.06 -3.19
N ASP A 248 2.23 -1.12 -2.88
CA ASP A 248 1.18 -0.70 -3.78
C ASP A 248 1.39 -1.29 -5.20
N SER A 249 1.91 -2.53 -5.24
CA SER A 249 2.04 -3.23 -6.51
C SER A 249 0.64 -3.48 -7.07
N ALA A 250 0.34 -2.81 -8.18
CA ALA A 250 -0.99 -2.76 -8.76
C ALA A 250 -0.90 -3.05 -10.27
N PRO A 251 -0.88 -4.33 -10.66
CA PRO A 251 -0.74 -4.73 -12.05
C PRO A 251 -1.96 -4.34 -12.88
N HIS A 252 -1.69 -3.90 -14.11
CA HIS A 252 -2.66 -3.69 -15.18
C HIS A 252 -2.07 -4.21 -16.48
N GLU A 253 -2.89 -4.71 -17.37
CA GLU A 253 -2.43 -5.14 -18.69
C GLU A 253 -1.76 -3.99 -19.46
N LYS A 254 -0.69 -4.30 -20.17
CA LYS A 254 0.10 -3.31 -20.92
C LYS A 254 -0.78 -2.43 -21.82
N HIS A 255 -1.74 -3.04 -22.54
CA HIS A 255 -2.62 -2.27 -23.43
C HIS A 255 -3.54 -1.31 -22.67
N GLN A 256 -3.92 -1.60 -21.44
CA GLN A 256 -4.70 -0.68 -20.59
C GLN A 256 -3.83 0.46 -20.07
N LYS A 257 -2.58 0.17 -19.69
CA LYS A 257 -1.60 1.21 -19.31
C LYS A 257 -1.30 2.16 -20.46
N GLU A 258 -1.24 1.66 -21.69
CA GLU A 258 -0.90 2.42 -22.89
C GLU A 258 -2.15 3.01 -23.62
N ALA A 259 -3.35 2.83 -23.04
CA ALA A 259 -4.58 3.48 -23.49
C ALA A 259 -4.73 4.89 -22.93
N SER A 260 -5.75 5.62 -23.39
CA SER A 260 -6.05 6.99 -22.94
C SER A 260 -6.34 7.09 -21.43
N CYS A 261 -6.87 6.03 -20.83
CA CYS A 261 -7.09 5.92 -19.38
C CYS A 261 -5.76 5.88 -18.59
N GLY A 262 -4.74 5.20 -19.12
CA GLY A 262 -3.44 5.01 -18.47
C GLY A 262 -3.45 4.12 -17.22
N CYS A 263 -4.57 3.67 -16.76
CA CYS A 263 -4.86 2.87 -15.55
C CYS A 263 -3.85 3.08 -14.42
N ALA A 264 -4.26 3.73 -13.33
CA ALA A 264 -3.37 4.04 -12.21
C ALA A 264 -2.90 2.77 -11.50
N GLY A 265 -1.59 2.58 -11.40
CA GLY A 265 -0.94 1.46 -10.75
C GLY A 265 0.41 1.12 -11.35
N VAL A 266 1.39 0.81 -10.51
CA VAL A 266 2.72 0.37 -10.89
C VAL A 266 2.91 -1.08 -10.45
N PHE A 267 3.32 -1.95 -11.37
CA PHE A 267 3.65 -3.33 -11.03
C PHE A 267 5.09 -3.42 -10.53
N SER A 268 5.29 -3.59 -9.23
CA SER A 268 6.60 -3.67 -8.59
C SER A 268 6.90 -5.01 -7.91
N ALA A 269 5.92 -5.90 -7.78
CA ALA A 269 6.05 -7.16 -7.05
C ALA A 269 7.19 -8.07 -7.54
N HIS A 270 7.57 -7.96 -8.82
CA HIS A 270 8.66 -8.75 -9.40
C HIS A 270 10.06 -8.46 -8.82
N ALA A 271 10.25 -7.29 -8.20
CA ALA A 271 11.53 -6.82 -7.66
C ALA A 271 11.35 -5.87 -6.47
N ALA A 272 10.29 -6.04 -5.68
CA ALA A 272 9.91 -5.06 -4.66
C ALA A 272 11.01 -4.83 -3.63
N ILE A 273 11.49 -5.87 -2.98
CA ILE A 273 12.51 -5.71 -1.92
C ILE A 273 13.87 -5.25 -2.49
N GLU A 274 14.20 -5.63 -3.71
CA GLU A 274 15.40 -5.18 -4.41
C GLU A 274 15.34 -3.68 -4.70
N LEU A 275 14.19 -3.14 -5.11
CA LEU A 275 14.00 -1.70 -5.34
C LEU A 275 14.12 -0.90 -4.04
N TYR A 276 13.59 -1.41 -2.92
CA TYR A 276 13.81 -0.80 -1.61
C TYR A 276 15.28 -0.86 -1.22
N ALA A 277 15.95 -2.00 -1.38
CA ALA A 277 17.37 -2.15 -1.08
C ALA A 277 18.21 -1.15 -1.88
N GLU A 278 17.89 -0.95 -3.17
CA GLU A 278 18.56 0.04 -4.02
C GLU A 278 18.35 1.47 -3.49
N ALA A 279 17.13 1.83 -3.09
CA ALA A 279 16.85 3.16 -2.53
C ALA A 279 17.62 3.42 -1.23
N PHE A 280 17.65 2.42 -0.32
CA PHE A 280 18.38 2.51 0.95
C PHE A 280 19.90 2.51 0.76
N ASP A 281 20.42 1.71 -0.17
CA ASP A 281 21.86 1.70 -0.51
C ASP A 281 22.32 3.05 -1.11
N ARG A 282 21.52 3.62 -2.03
CA ARG A 282 21.78 4.96 -2.60
C ARG A 282 21.77 6.07 -1.53
N ALA A 283 20.93 5.92 -0.49
CA ALA A 283 20.89 6.83 0.64
C ALA A 283 22.02 6.59 1.67
N GLY A 284 22.82 5.52 1.52
CA GLY A 284 23.84 5.11 2.49
C GLY A 284 23.26 4.61 3.82
N LYS A 285 22.06 4.04 3.79
CA LYS A 285 21.25 3.63 4.95
C LYS A 285 20.73 2.20 4.86
N ILE A 286 21.46 1.32 4.18
CA ILE A 286 21.05 -0.07 4.00
C ILE A 286 20.82 -0.81 5.32
N ASP A 287 21.48 -0.39 6.40
CA ASP A 287 21.30 -0.88 7.77
C ASP A 287 19.91 -0.61 8.36
N LYS A 288 19.14 0.30 7.79
CA LYS A 288 17.76 0.63 8.21
C LYS A 288 16.70 -0.16 7.47
N LEU A 289 17.06 -0.89 6.41
CA LEU A 289 16.10 -1.60 5.57
C LEU A 289 15.33 -2.67 6.35
N GLU A 290 15.99 -3.45 7.20
CA GLU A 290 15.33 -4.53 7.96
C GLU A 290 14.23 -3.99 8.88
N GLY A 291 14.47 -2.89 9.60
CA GLY A 291 13.45 -2.24 10.42
C GLY A 291 12.23 -1.82 9.62
N PHE A 292 12.47 -1.10 8.51
CA PHE A 292 11.43 -0.58 7.62
C PHE A 292 10.62 -1.70 6.93
N ALA A 293 11.28 -2.74 6.45
CA ALA A 293 10.64 -3.78 5.65
C ALA A 293 10.03 -4.92 6.46
N SER A 294 10.59 -5.21 7.66
CA SER A 294 10.29 -6.46 8.36
C SER A 294 9.81 -6.29 9.80
N PHE A 295 10.01 -5.12 10.43
CA PHE A 295 9.69 -4.95 11.84
C PHE A 295 8.57 -3.95 12.10
N PHE A 296 8.67 -2.74 11.57
CA PHE A 296 7.82 -1.63 12.00
C PHE A 296 6.34 -1.83 11.69
N GLY A 297 6.01 -2.39 10.52
CA GLY A 297 4.63 -2.72 10.19
C GLY A 297 4.09 -3.83 11.09
N ALA A 298 4.84 -4.91 11.32
CA ALA A 298 4.43 -5.99 12.23
C ALA A 298 4.14 -5.44 13.64
N ASP A 299 5.04 -4.62 14.17
CA ASP A 299 4.88 -3.99 15.48
C ASP A 299 3.65 -3.07 15.53
N PHE A 300 3.39 -2.27 14.46
CA PHE A 300 2.23 -1.40 14.37
C PHE A 300 0.91 -2.18 14.39
N TYR A 301 0.84 -3.30 13.63
CA TYR A 301 -0.34 -4.17 13.60
C TYR A 301 -0.45 -5.09 14.82
N GLY A 302 0.55 -5.13 15.70
CA GLY A 302 0.58 -6.00 16.87
C GLY A 302 0.78 -7.47 16.52
N LEU A 303 1.47 -7.75 15.42
CA LEU A 303 1.77 -9.10 14.94
C LEU A 303 3.21 -9.48 15.28
N GLU A 304 3.45 -10.77 15.54
CA GLU A 304 4.81 -11.28 15.73
C GLU A 304 5.64 -11.05 14.46
N ARG A 305 6.93 -10.69 14.65
CA ARG A 305 7.87 -10.55 13.53
C ARG A 305 8.18 -11.91 12.92
N ASN A 306 8.38 -11.94 11.60
CA ASN A 306 8.76 -13.17 10.90
C ASN A 306 10.07 -13.74 11.46
N GLN A 307 10.21 -15.07 11.43
CA GLN A 307 11.43 -15.77 11.85
C GLN A 307 12.32 -16.14 10.66
N GLU A 308 11.73 -16.30 9.47
CA GLU A 308 12.47 -16.61 8.26
C GLU A 308 13.38 -15.45 7.87
N LYS A 309 14.49 -15.78 7.21
CA LYS A 309 15.46 -14.80 6.68
C LYS A 309 15.54 -14.92 5.17
N ILE A 310 15.76 -13.76 4.53
CA ILE A 310 16.15 -13.69 3.13
C ILE A 310 17.52 -13.05 3.00
N THR A 311 18.24 -13.37 1.92
CA THR A 311 19.54 -12.76 1.61
C THR A 311 19.47 -12.10 0.26
N LEU A 312 19.76 -10.79 0.22
CA LEU A 312 19.90 -10.01 -1.00
C LEU A 312 21.37 -9.91 -1.38
N GLU A 313 21.64 -10.04 -2.65
CA GLU A 313 22.97 -9.94 -3.23
C GLU A 313 23.01 -8.82 -4.26
N LYS A 314 23.94 -7.87 -4.09
CA LYS A 314 24.15 -6.79 -5.05
C LYS A 314 24.87 -7.32 -6.29
N THR A 315 24.14 -7.49 -7.36
CA THR A 315 24.63 -7.98 -8.66
C THR A 315 23.93 -7.27 -9.80
N THR A 316 24.54 -7.30 -10.99
CA THR A 316 23.89 -6.80 -12.19
C THR A 316 22.91 -7.86 -12.70
N TRP A 317 21.68 -7.48 -12.94
CA TRP A 317 20.67 -8.31 -13.58
C TRP A 317 19.85 -7.49 -14.58
N ARG A 318 19.16 -8.17 -15.49
CA ARG A 318 18.31 -7.53 -16.48
C ARG A 318 16.85 -7.85 -16.14
N ILE A 319 16.04 -6.83 -15.98
CA ILE A 319 14.59 -6.98 -15.83
C ILE A 319 14.04 -7.49 -17.17
N PRO A 320 13.17 -8.51 -17.20
CA PRO A 320 12.44 -8.90 -18.39
C PRO A 320 11.64 -7.73 -18.99
N GLU A 321 11.45 -7.73 -20.30
CA GLU A 321 10.69 -6.67 -20.98
C GLU A 321 9.20 -6.71 -20.63
N SER A 322 8.69 -7.86 -20.21
CA SER A 322 7.31 -8.05 -19.77
C SER A 322 7.16 -9.32 -18.96
N TYR A 323 6.08 -9.40 -18.19
CA TYR A 323 5.64 -10.62 -17.50
C TYR A 323 4.27 -11.05 -18.04
N ASN A 324 4.00 -12.35 -18.02
CA ASN A 324 2.67 -12.87 -18.37
C ASN A 324 1.65 -12.40 -17.31
N PHE A 325 0.53 -11.86 -17.76
CA PHE A 325 -0.56 -11.40 -16.93
C PHE A 325 -1.89 -11.81 -17.56
N SER A 326 -2.45 -12.94 -17.08
CA SER A 326 -3.74 -13.49 -17.56
C SER A 326 -3.83 -13.70 -19.07
N GLY A 327 -2.73 -14.14 -19.72
CA GLY A 327 -2.67 -14.32 -21.16
C GLY A 327 -2.33 -13.06 -21.97
N SER A 328 -2.13 -11.91 -21.27
CA SER A 328 -1.60 -10.67 -21.79
C SER A 328 -0.22 -10.40 -21.17
N HIS A 329 0.22 -9.16 -21.14
CA HIS A 329 1.49 -8.72 -20.56
C HIS A 329 1.29 -7.57 -19.57
N VAL A 330 2.13 -7.53 -18.53
CA VAL A 330 2.28 -6.42 -17.59
C VAL A 330 3.73 -5.94 -17.61
#